data_e0403400f9012ef6ebceca9e8b8d375d
#
_entry.id   e0403400f9012ef6ebceca9e8b8d375d
#
_cell.length_a   1.000
_cell.length_b   1.000
_cell.length_c   1.000
_cell.angle_alpha   90.00
_cell.angle_beta   90.00
_cell.angle_gamma   90.00
#
_symmetry.space_group_name_H-M   'P 1'
#
loop_
_entity.id
_entity.type
_entity.pdbx_description
1 polymer ?
#
loop_
_entity_poly.entity_id
_entity_poly.type
_entity_poly.pdbx_seq_one_letter_code
_entity_poly.pdbx_strand_id
1 'polypeptide(L)' 'MGINDERDIEANLQIGPTDQGMVRLFVAAEGLEIPMDFEPDEAREIAEELMAAAKAAELKKV' A
#
# COMPACT_ATOMS: atom_id res chain seq x y z
N MET A 1 -1.02 9.65 18.42
CA MET A 1 -1.21 9.02 17.55
C MET A 1 -0.54 9.23 16.36
N GLY A 2 0.49 8.70 16.13
CA GLY A 2 1.35 8.93 15.11
C GLY A 2 0.78 8.80 13.76
N ILE A 3 -0.04 7.85 13.58
CA ILE A 3 -0.56 7.62 12.31
C ILE A 3 -1.48 8.65 11.86
N ASN A 4 -2.03 9.35 12.76
CA ASN A 4 -2.95 10.35 12.41
C ASN A 4 -2.32 11.67 12.24
N ASP A 5 -1.03 11.75 12.35
CA ASP A 5 -0.41 12.95 12.17
C ASP A 5 -0.66 13.34 10.79
N GLU A 6 -1.03 14.51 10.56
CA GLU A 6 -1.27 14.93 9.31
C GLU A 6 -0.04 15.39 8.71
N ARG A 7 0.73 14.60 8.14
CA ARG A 7 1.86 15.01 7.52
C ARG A 7 1.47 15.29 6.18
N ASP A 8 1.69 16.25 5.59
CA ASP A 8 1.36 16.54 4.29
C ASP A 8 2.32 15.96 3.32
N ILE A 9 2.62 14.73 3.45
CA ILE A 9 3.48 14.08 2.51
C ILE A 9 2.65 13.54 1.41
N GLU A 10 2.84 13.99 0.21
CA GLU A 10 2.10 13.46 -0.88
C GLU A 10 2.83 12.29 -1.43
N ALA A 11 2.20 11.20 -1.52
CA ALA A 11 2.79 10.00 -2.07
C ALA A 11 1.85 9.40 -3.08
N ASN A 12 2.42 8.85 -4.13
CA ASN A 12 1.63 8.15 -5.13
C ASN A 12 1.89 6.67 -4.98
N LEU A 13 0.86 5.90 -5.09
CA LEU A 13 0.99 4.46 -5.01
C LEU A 13 0.43 3.87 -6.28
N GLN A 14 1.23 3.10 -6.99
CA GLN A 14 0.79 2.46 -8.20
C GLN A 14 0.94 0.97 -8.04
N ILE A 15 0.00 0.22 -8.54
CA ILE A 15 -0.02 -1.21 -8.40
C ILE A 15 -0.32 -1.82 -9.74
N GLY A 16 0.46 -2.78 -10.15
CA GLY A 16 0.22 -3.43 -11.43
C GLY A 16 1.04 -4.68 -11.60
N PRO A 17 0.71 -5.47 -12.61
CA PRO A 17 1.47 -6.68 -12.88
C PRO A 17 2.74 -6.35 -13.64
N THR A 18 3.73 -7.20 -13.49
CA THR A 18 4.96 -7.03 -14.26
C THR A 18 5.00 -8.07 -15.37
N ASP A 19 5.93 -7.90 -16.27
CA ASP A 19 6.09 -8.84 -17.36
C ASP A 19 6.52 -10.20 -16.87
N GLN A 20 7.02 -10.28 -15.68
CA GLN A 20 7.51 -11.55 -15.18
C GLN A 20 6.55 -12.22 -14.22
N GLY A 21 5.31 -11.83 -14.26
CA GLY A 21 4.31 -12.47 -13.43
C GLY A 21 4.33 -12.07 -11.97
N MET A 22 4.91 -10.94 -11.67
CA MET A 22 4.93 -10.42 -10.32
C MET A 22 3.95 -9.28 -10.21
N VAL A 23 3.69 -8.85 -9.00
CA VAL A 23 2.85 -7.70 -8.74
C VAL A 23 3.75 -6.62 -8.17
N ARG A 24 3.78 -5.48 -8.82
CA ARG A 24 4.62 -4.39 -8.37
C ARG A 24 3.82 -3.33 -7.65
N LEU A 25 4.29 -2.97 -6.48
CA LEU A 25 3.78 -1.83 -5.77
C LEU A 25 4.86 -0.78 -5.88
N PHE A 26 4.52 0.37 -6.41
CA PHE A 26 5.50 1.42 -6.60
C PHE A 26 5.06 2.61 -5.77
N VAL A 27 5.87 2.98 -4.82
CA VAL A 27 5.57 4.11 -3.96
C VAL A 27 6.51 5.23 -4.32
N ALA A 28 5.96 6.36 -4.67
CA ALA A 28 6.76 7.52 -5.03
C ALA A 28 6.38 8.68 -4.12
N ALA A 29 7.36 9.26 -3.50
CA ALA A 29 7.14 10.41 -2.66
C ALA A 29 8.25 11.38 -2.96
N GLU A 30 8.23 12.54 -2.36
CA GLU A 30 9.21 13.52 -2.63
C GLU A 30 10.60 12.98 -2.59
N GLY A 31 11.26 12.91 -3.71
CA GLY A 31 12.64 12.47 -3.77
C GLY A 31 12.87 11.00 -3.47
N LEU A 32 11.81 10.21 -3.45
CA LEU A 32 11.96 8.84 -3.09
C LEU A 32 11.09 7.98 -3.96
N GLU A 33 11.63 6.91 -4.50
CA GLU A 33 10.86 5.99 -5.31
C GLU A 33 11.18 4.60 -4.85
N ILE A 34 10.20 3.85 -4.44
CA ILE A 34 10.42 2.53 -3.91
C ILE A 34 9.57 1.52 -4.66
N PRO A 35 10.17 0.77 -5.55
CA PRO A 35 9.44 -0.31 -6.21
C PRO A 35 9.56 -1.58 -5.38
N MET A 36 8.47 -2.29 -5.22
CA MET A 36 8.49 -3.54 -4.49
C MET A 36 7.72 -4.56 -5.29
N ASP A 37 8.34 -5.70 -5.54
CA ASP A 37 7.70 -6.73 -6.33
C ASP A 37 7.34 -7.90 -5.44
N PHE A 38 6.13 -8.41 -5.60
CA PHE A 38 5.65 -9.51 -4.80
C PHE A 38 5.12 -10.59 -5.70
N GLU A 39 5.15 -11.80 -5.25
CA GLU A 39 4.51 -12.86 -5.99
C GLU A 39 3.01 -12.73 -5.82
N PRO A 40 2.25 -13.26 -6.76
CA PRO A 40 0.79 -13.08 -6.68
C PRO A 40 0.19 -13.56 -5.37
N ASP A 41 0.70 -14.64 -4.81
CA ASP A 41 0.16 -15.12 -3.55
C ASP A 41 0.45 -14.16 -2.42
N GLU A 42 1.64 -13.59 -2.41
CA GLU A 42 1.97 -12.61 -1.39
C GLU A 42 1.13 -11.36 -1.56
N ALA A 43 0.91 -10.97 -2.81
CA ALA A 43 0.10 -9.79 -3.07
C ALA A 43 -1.31 -9.98 -2.56
N ARG A 44 -1.85 -11.19 -2.72
CA ARG A 44 -3.19 -11.46 -2.22
C ARG A 44 -3.26 -11.38 -0.71
N GLU A 45 -2.22 -11.86 -0.04
CA GLU A 45 -2.19 -11.77 1.42
C GLU A 45 -2.12 -10.34 1.87
N ILE A 46 -1.34 -9.52 1.18
CA ILE A 46 -1.25 -8.12 1.51
C ILE A 46 -2.61 -7.46 1.31
N ALA A 47 -3.29 -7.83 0.23
CA ALA A 47 -4.59 -7.25 -0.04
C ALA A 47 -5.58 -7.59 1.05
N GLU A 48 -5.52 -8.81 1.57
CA GLU A 48 -6.43 -9.18 2.63
C GLU A 48 -6.13 -8.40 3.90
N GLU A 49 -4.89 -8.17 4.18
CA GLU A 49 -4.53 -7.40 5.35
C GLU A 49 -4.96 -5.95 5.19
N LEU A 50 -4.83 -5.42 3.98
CA LEU A 50 -5.29 -4.07 3.74
C LEU A 50 -6.79 -3.96 3.93
N MET A 51 -7.52 -4.94 3.44
CA MET A 51 -8.96 -4.91 3.59
C MET A 51 -9.36 -5.03 5.04
N ALA A 52 -8.68 -5.86 5.79
CA ALA A 52 -8.98 -6.01 7.21
C ALA A 52 -8.67 -4.72 7.97
N ALA A 53 -7.57 -4.08 7.61
CA ALA A 53 -7.21 -2.84 8.28
C ALA A 53 -8.21 -1.74 7.95
N ALA A 54 -8.68 -1.71 6.70
CA ALA A 54 -9.65 -0.71 6.32
C ALA A 54 -10.94 -0.88 7.11
N LYS A 55 -11.36 -2.14 7.27
CA LYS A 55 -12.56 -2.39 8.01
C LYS A 55 -12.38 -2.00 9.48
N ALA A 56 -11.25 -2.34 10.05
CA ALA A 56 -11.00 -1.98 11.43
C ALA A 56 -10.98 -0.46 11.61
N ALA A 57 -10.40 0.23 10.65
CA ALA A 57 -10.34 1.68 10.73
C ALA A 57 -11.73 2.29 10.65
N GLU A 58 -12.59 1.72 9.80
CA GLU A 58 -13.94 2.22 9.69
C GLU A 58 -14.68 2.08 10.99
N LEU A 59 -14.46 0.99 11.68
CA LEU A 59 -15.15 0.78 12.93
C LEU A 59 -14.70 1.74 14.02
N LYS A 60 -13.55 2.32 13.88
CA LYS A 60 -13.07 3.26 14.85
C LYS A 60 -13.44 4.69 14.54
N LYS A 61 -14.04 4.92 13.41
CA LYS A 61 -14.41 6.25 13.09
C LYS A 61 -15.60 6.64 13.88
N VAL A 62 -15.59 7.79 14.44
CA VAL A 62 -16.74 8.26 15.19
C VAL A 62 -17.25 9.54 14.63
#